data_972724b7dcf408a5119518fcf1dc001b
#
_entry.id   972724b7dcf408a5119518fcf1dc001b
#
_cell.length_a   1.000
_cell.length_b   1.000
_cell.length_c   1.000
_cell.angle_alpha   90.00
_cell.angle_beta   90.00
_cell.angle_gamma   90.00
#
_symmetry.space_group_name_H-M   'P 1'
#
loop_
_entity.id
_entity.type
_entity.pdbx_description
1 polymer ?
#
loop_
_entity_poly.entity_id
_entity_poly.type
_entity_poly.pdbx_seq_one_letter_code
_entity_poly.pdbx_strand_id
1 'polypeptide(L)'
;HEGPMIVVALANGKYFAAGMKLAPDADLQSGHFDTILVRNGKKTDLLKKFFSIYLGKHIDGNIIQRFKTNYLKASTLDEVYSEYDGEEGPTLPFEAKCIKQVLPLIVPNNFNG
;
A
#
# COMPACT_ATOMS: atom_id res chain seq x y z
N HIS A 1 -10.24 -9.79 5.41
CA HIS A 1 -10.41 -9.99 3.98
C HIS A 1 -9.84 -11.34 3.58
N GLU A 2 -10.58 -12.09 2.79
CA GLU A 2 -10.19 -13.43 2.35
C GLU A 2 -10.48 -13.60 0.86
N GLY A 3 -9.74 -14.48 0.19
CA GLY A 3 -9.88 -14.81 -1.23
C GLY A 3 -8.70 -14.39 -2.08
N PRO A 4 -8.76 -14.59 -3.41
CA PRO A 4 -7.66 -14.36 -4.32
C PRO A 4 -7.34 -12.86 -4.42
N MET A 5 -6.10 -12.51 -4.07
CA MET A 5 -5.55 -11.16 -4.13
C MET A 5 -4.31 -11.16 -5.02
N ILE A 6 -4.13 -10.09 -5.78
CA ILE A 6 -2.94 -9.89 -6.63
C ILE A 6 -1.90 -9.09 -5.85
N VAL A 7 -2.35 -8.05 -5.13
CA VAL A 7 -1.49 -7.16 -4.36
C VAL A 7 -2.15 -6.79 -3.06
N VAL A 8 -1.36 -6.79 -1.99
CA VAL A 8 -1.66 -6.12 -0.74
C VAL A 8 -0.52 -5.13 -0.49
N ALA A 9 -0.80 -3.83 -0.56
CA ALA A 9 0.18 -2.80 -0.34
C ALA A 9 -0.12 -2.01 0.93
N LEU A 10 0.93 -1.74 1.72
CA LEU A 10 0.90 -0.89 2.90
C LEU A 10 1.68 0.38 2.59
N ALA A 11 1.00 1.46 2.29
CA ALA A 11 1.63 2.72 1.97
C ALA A 11 1.70 3.62 3.21
N ASN A 12 2.91 3.97 3.63
CA ASN A 12 3.16 4.98 4.66
C ASN A 12 3.29 6.38 4.04
N GLY A 13 3.78 6.46 2.80
CA GLY A 13 3.91 7.69 2.00
C GLY A 13 2.99 7.71 0.79
N LYS A 14 2.88 8.88 0.17
CA LYS A 14 1.98 9.13 -0.96
C LYS A 14 2.40 8.43 -2.26
N TYR A 15 3.70 8.23 -2.43
CA TYR A 15 4.28 7.79 -3.70
C TYR A 15 4.88 6.39 -3.59
N PHE A 16 4.77 5.64 -4.68
CA PHE A 16 5.32 4.32 -4.85
C PHE A 16 6.03 4.22 -6.21
N ALA A 17 7.12 3.43 -6.28
CA ALA A 17 7.92 3.24 -7.48
C ALA A 17 8.29 4.59 -8.15
N ALA A 18 8.33 4.68 -9.45
CA ALA A 18 8.72 5.86 -10.22
C ALA A 18 7.75 7.05 -10.13
N GLY A 19 7.30 7.42 -8.90
CA GLY A 19 6.43 8.58 -8.67
C GLY A 19 4.93 8.29 -8.82
N MET A 20 4.53 7.03 -8.80
CA MET A 20 3.12 6.64 -8.82
C MET A 20 2.43 7.07 -7.52
N LYS A 21 1.32 7.78 -7.63
CA LYS A 21 0.54 8.27 -6.48
C LYS A 21 -0.41 7.18 -5.96
N LEU A 22 0.16 6.15 -5.33
CA LEU A 22 -0.59 4.99 -4.85
C LEU A 22 -1.53 5.35 -3.69
N ALA A 23 -1.08 6.21 -2.79
CA ALA A 23 -1.81 6.61 -1.59
C ALA A 23 -1.79 8.14 -1.43
N PRO A 24 -2.57 8.91 -2.24
CA PRO A 24 -2.50 10.37 -2.26
C PRO A 24 -2.84 11.03 -0.91
N ASP A 25 -3.60 10.35 -0.06
CA ASP A 25 -4.01 10.83 1.26
C ASP A 25 -3.15 10.28 2.41
N ALA A 26 -2.04 9.58 2.09
CA ALA A 26 -1.13 9.07 3.10
C ALA A 26 -0.44 10.23 3.85
N ASP A 27 -0.30 10.04 5.16
CA ASP A 27 0.34 10.98 6.07
C ASP A 27 1.33 10.22 6.96
N LEU A 28 2.61 10.54 6.81
CA LEU A 28 3.72 9.93 7.54
C LEU A 28 3.60 10.06 9.06
N GLN A 29 2.82 11.04 9.53
CA GLN A 29 2.63 11.32 10.94
C GLN A 29 1.35 10.69 11.54
N SER A 30 0.51 10.09 10.68
CA SER A 30 -0.81 9.57 11.09
C SER A 30 -0.75 8.39 12.06
N GLY A 31 0.29 7.56 11.97
CA GLY A 31 0.37 6.27 12.66
C GLY A 31 -0.49 5.18 12.01
N HIS A 32 -0.84 5.36 10.73
CA HIS A 32 -1.59 4.40 9.94
C HIS A 32 -0.96 4.21 8.58
N PHE A 33 -1.08 3.01 8.04
CA PHE A 33 -0.86 2.75 6.63
C PHE A 33 -2.14 3.05 5.83
N ASP A 34 -2.00 3.62 4.65
CA ASP A 34 -3.01 3.48 3.61
C ASP A 34 -2.86 2.09 2.99
N THR A 35 -3.78 1.19 3.31
CA THR A 35 -3.77 -0.19 2.87
C THR A 35 -4.58 -0.34 1.60
N ILE A 36 -3.95 -0.87 0.56
CA ILE A 36 -4.56 -1.09 -0.75
C ILE A 36 -4.61 -2.59 -1.02
N LEU A 37 -5.81 -3.10 -1.26
CA LEU A 37 -6.04 -4.47 -1.69
C LEU A 37 -6.41 -4.46 -3.17
N VAL A 38 -5.69 -5.23 -3.98
CA VAL A 38 -6.02 -5.47 -5.38
C VAL A 38 -6.45 -6.93 -5.52
N ARG A 39 -7.72 -7.14 -5.78
CA ARG A 39 -8.31 -8.46 -6.02
C ARG A 39 -8.11 -8.90 -7.46
N ASN A 40 -8.19 -10.20 -7.68
CA ASN A 40 -8.15 -10.75 -9.03
C ASN A 40 -9.32 -10.21 -9.87
N GLY A 41 -9.04 -9.93 -11.14
CA GLY A 41 -10.00 -9.36 -12.07
C GLY A 41 -9.56 -9.54 -13.53
N LYS A 42 -10.38 -9.09 -14.47
CA LYS A 42 -10.01 -9.12 -15.89
C LYS A 42 -8.77 -8.26 -16.14
N LYS A 43 -7.82 -8.74 -16.93
CA LYS A 43 -6.57 -8.03 -17.25
C LYS A 43 -6.80 -6.61 -17.78
N THR A 44 -7.84 -6.43 -18.61
CA THR A 44 -8.21 -5.11 -19.15
C THR A 44 -8.67 -4.12 -18.09
N ASP A 45 -9.39 -4.59 -17.07
CA ASP A 45 -9.88 -3.74 -15.97
C ASP A 45 -8.74 -3.39 -15.01
N LEU A 46 -7.86 -4.34 -14.75
CA LEU A 46 -6.64 -4.12 -13.96
C LEU A 46 -5.73 -3.08 -14.63
N LEU A 47 -5.51 -3.17 -15.94
CA LEU A 47 -4.68 -2.23 -16.69
C LEU A 47 -5.25 -0.80 -16.65
N LYS A 48 -6.56 -0.63 -16.86
CA LYS A 48 -7.24 0.66 -16.76
C LYS A 48 -7.11 1.27 -15.36
N LYS A 49 -7.32 0.44 -14.33
CA LYS A 49 -7.22 0.87 -12.94
C LYS A 49 -5.78 1.21 -12.55
N PHE A 50 -4.81 0.44 -13.02
CA PHE A 50 -3.39 0.74 -12.81
C PHE A 50 -3.01 2.11 -13.38
N PHE A 51 -3.47 2.44 -14.60
CA PHE A 51 -3.22 3.73 -15.22
C PHE A 51 -3.89 4.89 -14.45
N SER A 52 -5.07 4.65 -13.90
CA SER A 52 -5.76 5.65 -13.07
C SER A 52 -5.07 5.87 -11.72
N ILE A 53 -4.51 4.82 -11.10
CA ILE A 53 -3.67 4.93 -9.89
C ILE A 53 -2.43 5.79 -10.20
N TYR A 54 -1.80 5.58 -11.35
CA TYR A 54 -0.65 6.39 -11.77
C TYR A 54 -0.99 7.88 -11.85
N LEU A 55 -2.21 8.21 -12.28
CA LEU A 55 -2.72 9.58 -12.34
C LEU A 55 -3.24 10.11 -10.99
N GLY A 56 -3.12 9.35 -9.90
CA GLY A 56 -3.61 9.72 -8.57
C GLY A 56 -5.13 9.81 -8.46
N LYS A 57 -5.87 9.20 -9.39
CA LYS A 57 -7.33 9.15 -9.32
C LYS A 57 -7.77 8.05 -8.38
N HIS A 58 -8.70 8.36 -7.49
CA HIS A 58 -9.31 7.37 -6.61
C HIS A 58 -10.10 6.33 -7.40
N ILE A 59 -9.83 5.06 -7.15
CA ILE A 59 -10.51 3.96 -7.82
C ILE A 59 -10.93 2.96 -6.75
N ASP A 60 -11.91 3.35 -5.97
CA ASP A 60 -12.59 2.40 -5.09
C ASP A 60 -13.57 1.56 -5.91
N GLY A 61 -13.68 0.30 -5.59
CA GLY A 61 -14.58 -0.64 -6.26
C GLY A 61 -14.30 -2.08 -5.86
N ASN A 62 -14.99 -3.01 -6.53
CA ASN A 62 -14.88 -4.43 -6.22
C ASN A 62 -13.47 -5.02 -6.42
N ILE A 63 -12.66 -4.41 -7.29
CA ILE A 63 -11.31 -4.90 -7.62
C ILE A 63 -10.25 -4.24 -6.74
N ILE A 64 -10.38 -2.93 -6.44
CA ILE A 64 -9.46 -2.19 -5.59
C ILE A 64 -10.22 -1.67 -4.38
N GLN A 65 -9.70 -1.96 -3.21
CA GLN A 65 -10.23 -1.47 -1.93
C GLN A 65 -9.13 -0.73 -1.19
N ARG A 66 -9.47 0.40 -0.58
CA ARG A 66 -8.55 1.21 0.23
C ARG A 66 -9.14 1.43 1.61
N PHE A 67 -8.30 1.34 2.63
CA PHE A 67 -8.66 1.64 4.02
C PHE A 67 -7.41 1.93 4.83
N LYS A 68 -7.58 2.63 5.94
CA LYS A 68 -6.48 2.92 6.87
C LYS A 68 -6.36 1.82 7.92
N THR A 69 -5.12 1.33 8.14
CA THR A 69 -4.81 0.34 9.19
C THR A 69 -3.54 0.74 9.94
N ASN A 70 -3.48 0.41 11.20
CA ASN A 70 -2.25 0.50 11.98
C ASN A 70 -1.59 -0.86 12.22
N TYR A 71 -2.28 -1.93 11.84
CA TYR A 71 -1.82 -3.30 11.96
C TYR A 71 -2.38 -4.14 10.81
N LEU A 72 -1.54 -5.00 10.25
CA LEU A 72 -1.93 -5.99 9.26
C LEU A 72 -1.24 -7.32 9.56
N LYS A 73 -2.01 -8.39 9.45
CA LYS A 73 -1.51 -9.76 9.39
C LYS A 73 -1.90 -10.35 8.03
N ALA A 74 -0.93 -10.87 7.30
CA ALA A 74 -1.14 -11.50 6.01
C ALA A 74 -0.66 -12.95 6.06
N SER A 75 -1.45 -13.85 5.47
CA SER A 75 -1.13 -15.27 5.33
C SER A 75 -1.64 -15.81 4.00
N THR A 76 -0.99 -16.85 3.50
CA THR A 76 -1.36 -17.57 2.28
C THR A 76 -1.02 -19.04 2.42
N LEU A 77 -1.55 -19.88 1.54
CA LEU A 77 -1.18 -21.30 1.42
C LEU A 77 0.05 -21.47 0.50
N ASP A 78 0.31 -20.51 -0.37
CA ASP A 78 1.43 -20.52 -1.30
C ASP A 78 2.65 -19.83 -0.68
N GLU A 79 3.84 -20.17 -1.15
CA GLU A 79 5.06 -19.44 -0.80
C GLU A 79 5.08 -18.10 -1.56
N VAL A 80 4.90 -17.00 -0.83
CA VAL A 80 4.88 -15.64 -1.38
C VAL A 80 5.82 -14.77 -0.58
N TYR A 81 6.67 -14.04 -1.29
CA TYR A 81 7.58 -13.05 -0.72
C TYR A 81 6.91 -11.70 -0.58
N SER A 82 7.23 -10.99 0.47
CA SER A 82 6.92 -9.57 0.59
C SER A 82 8.04 -8.72 -0.02
N GLU A 83 7.74 -7.47 -0.31
CA GLU A 83 8.70 -6.46 -0.76
C GLU A 83 8.49 -5.20 0.08
N TYR A 84 9.56 -4.54 0.50
CA TYR A 84 9.52 -3.25 1.16
C TYR A 84 10.61 -2.33 0.60
N ASP A 85 10.20 -1.16 0.17
CA ASP A 85 11.09 -0.11 -0.37
C ASP A 85 12.02 -0.58 -1.50
N GLY A 86 11.56 -1.58 -2.31
CA GLY A 86 12.30 -2.16 -3.43
C GLY A 86 13.24 -3.30 -3.05
N GLU A 87 13.21 -3.75 -1.80
CA GLU A 87 14.01 -4.89 -1.31
C GLU A 87 13.11 -6.09 -1.00
N GLU A 88 13.65 -7.28 -1.16
CA GLU A 88 12.97 -8.52 -0.79
C GLU A 88 12.81 -8.60 0.73
N GLY A 89 11.58 -8.82 1.16
CA GLY A 89 11.21 -8.98 2.55
C GLY A 89 10.94 -10.44 2.94
N PRO A 90 10.43 -10.66 4.16
CA PRO A 90 10.11 -11.98 4.64
C PRO A 90 9.00 -12.64 3.83
N THR A 91 9.00 -13.98 3.78
CA THR A 91 7.89 -14.75 3.25
C THR A 91 6.65 -14.62 4.13
N LEU A 92 5.47 -14.82 3.53
CA LEU A 92 4.24 -14.94 4.30
C LEU A 92 4.24 -16.28 5.08
N PRO A 93 3.63 -16.34 6.28
CA PRO A 93 2.87 -15.27 6.92
C PRO A 93 3.76 -14.19 7.55
N PHE A 94 3.33 -12.93 7.48
CA PHE A 94 3.98 -11.83 8.20
C PHE A 94 2.98 -10.89 8.88
N GLU A 95 3.48 -10.08 9.79
CA GLU A 95 2.74 -9.05 10.48
C GLU A 95 3.43 -7.70 10.32
N ALA A 96 2.67 -6.65 10.07
CA ALA A 96 3.15 -5.28 10.00
C ALA A 96 2.37 -4.39 10.96
N LYS A 97 3.08 -3.55 11.69
CA LYS A 97 2.51 -2.57 12.63
C LYS A 97 3.06 -1.18 12.34
N CYS A 98 2.18 -0.21 12.15
CA CYS A 98 2.59 1.19 12.07
C CYS A 98 2.75 1.76 13.48
N ILE A 99 3.93 2.29 13.78
CA ILE A 99 4.22 2.94 15.07
C ILE A 99 4.36 4.43 14.82
N LYS A 100 3.46 5.19 15.42
CA LYS A 100 3.39 6.64 15.24
C LYS A 100 4.64 7.33 15.76
N GLN A 101 5.23 8.22 14.94
CA GLN A 101 6.28 9.17 15.35
C GLN A 101 7.49 8.52 16.06
N VAL A 102 7.86 7.32 15.65
CA VAL A 102 9.00 6.59 16.27
C VAL A 102 10.36 7.06 15.74
N LEU A 103 10.40 7.62 14.53
CA LEU A 103 11.62 8.08 13.89
C LEU A 103 11.62 9.61 13.78
N PRO A 104 12.49 10.34 14.50
CA PRO A 104 12.66 11.77 14.31
C PRO A 104 13.42 12.04 13.01
N LEU A 105 12.87 12.90 12.16
CA LEU A 105 13.48 13.32 10.90
C LEU A 105 13.71 14.82 10.87
N ILE A 106 14.86 15.26 10.38
CA ILE A 106 15.13 16.65 10.07
C ILE A 106 14.57 16.93 8.66
N VAL A 107 13.60 17.81 8.60
CA VAL A 107 12.93 18.17 7.34
C VAL A 107 12.98 19.68 7.12
N PRO A 108 12.93 20.17 5.88
CA PRO A 108 12.79 21.59 5.59
C PRO A 108 11.52 22.17 6.21
N ASN A 109 11.54 23.48 6.55
CA ASN A 109 10.40 24.16 7.19
C ASN A 109 9.10 24.13 6.36
N ASN A 110 9.18 23.87 5.06
CA ASN A 110 8.04 23.77 4.13
C ASN A 110 7.68 22.31 3.76
N PHE A 111 8.16 21.34 4.52
CA PHE A 111 7.83 19.94 4.29
C PHE A 111 6.36 19.66 4.64
N ASN A 112 5.59 19.28 3.63
CA ASN A 112 4.21 18.79 3.77
C ASN A 112 4.22 17.30 3.46
N GLY A 113 4.43 16.49 4.47
CA GLY A 113 4.57 15.02 4.46
C GLY A 113 3.57 14.23 3.61
#